data_79d8169ad61357db60f7309d4e68fe96
#
_entry.id   79d8169ad61357db60f7309d4e68fe96
#
_cell.length_a   1.000
_cell.length_b   1.000
_cell.length_c   1.000
_cell.angle_alpha   90.00
_cell.angle_beta   90.00
_cell.angle_gamma   90.00
#
_symmetry.space_group_name_H-M   'P 1'
#
loop_
_entity.id
_entity.type
_entity.pdbx_description
1 polymer ?
#
loop_
_entity_poly.entity_id
_entity_poly.type
_entity_poly.pdbx_seq_one_letter_code
_entity_poly.pdbx_strand_id
1 'polypeptide(L)'
;MSTFAVFGMTLDVAMAEARKTVKTTRPDPKRPGHKIELSVDDWLFKVAQKAEQTMGGGRIKQLSPLFDAPQYAEQFIELARKGSRCRDMQIRAKAVLVDAKGEPIINPKTKAPKVGFSGWPSKQVDQAA
;
A
#
# COMPACT_ATOMS: atom_id res chain seq x y z
N MET A 1 -3.67 -19.40 12.87
CA MET A 1 -2.65 -19.44 11.80
C MET A 1 -2.43 -18.04 11.26
N SER A 2 -1.19 -17.74 10.90
CA SER A 2 -0.87 -16.45 10.31
C SER A 2 -1.15 -16.46 8.80
N THR A 3 -1.60 -15.33 8.29
CA THR A 3 -1.66 -15.07 6.86
C THR A 3 -0.67 -13.96 6.51
N PHE A 4 -0.34 -13.82 5.25
CA PHE A 4 0.73 -12.95 4.80
C PHE A 4 0.24 -12.06 3.67
N ALA A 5 0.66 -10.80 3.68
CA ALA A 5 0.34 -9.87 2.61
C ALA A 5 1.58 -9.06 2.23
N VAL A 6 1.63 -8.61 0.99
CA VAL A 6 2.70 -7.75 0.49
C VAL A 6 2.27 -6.29 0.68
N PHE A 7 3.16 -5.51 1.26
CA PHE A 7 3.04 -4.07 1.41
C PHE A 7 4.14 -3.39 0.62
N GLY A 8 3.90 -2.19 0.17
CA GLY A 8 4.86 -1.40 -0.58
C GLY A 8 4.14 -0.38 -1.46
N MET A 9 4.84 0.05 -2.49
CA MET A 9 4.25 0.91 -3.51
C MET A 9 4.79 0.50 -4.88
N THR A 10 3.89 0.40 -5.85
CA THR A 10 4.25 0.16 -7.25
C THR A 10 3.79 1.34 -8.09
N LEU A 11 4.44 1.54 -9.23
CA LEU A 11 4.04 2.60 -10.16
C LEU A 11 2.60 2.39 -10.66
N ASP A 12 2.20 1.14 -10.90
CA ASP A 12 0.84 0.83 -11.34
C ASP A 12 -0.21 1.27 -10.31
N VAL A 13 0.05 1.00 -9.03
CA VAL A 13 -0.84 1.42 -7.94
C VAL A 13 -0.85 2.94 -7.80
N ALA A 14 0.33 3.57 -7.89
CA ALA A 14 0.45 5.03 -7.80
C ALA A 14 -0.31 5.71 -8.96
N MET A 15 -0.21 5.18 -10.17
CA MET A 15 -0.96 5.66 -11.33
C MET A 15 -2.46 5.50 -11.16
N ALA A 16 -2.90 4.35 -10.66
CA ALA A 16 -4.34 4.10 -10.42
C ALA A 16 -4.91 5.06 -9.38
N GLU A 17 -4.19 5.31 -8.29
CA GLU A 17 -4.60 6.29 -7.28
C GLU A 17 -4.61 7.71 -7.85
N ALA A 18 -3.61 8.07 -8.64
CA ALA A 18 -3.53 9.39 -9.25
C ALA A 18 -4.70 9.64 -10.19
N ARG A 19 -5.12 8.65 -10.98
CA ARG A 19 -6.30 8.78 -11.86
C ARG A 19 -7.57 9.07 -11.08
N LYS A 20 -7.69 8.57 -9.87
CA LYS A 20 -8.85 8.82 -9.00
C LYS A 20 -8.82 10.18 -8.33
N THR A 21 -7.63 10.72 -8.04
CA THR A 21 -7.48 11.93 -7.24
C THR A 21 -7.22 13.17 -8.05
N VAL A 22 -6.61 13.07 -9.24
CA VAL A 22 -6.36 14.21 -10.11
C VAL A 22 -7.65 14.64 -10.79
N LYS A 23 -8.03 15.89 -10.59
CA LYS A 23 -9.25 16.44 -11.18
C LYS A 23 -9.09 16.64 -12.69
N THR A 24 -10.17 16.47 -13.42
CA THR A 24 -10.22 16.68 -14.86
C THR A 24 -10.39 18.14 -15.24
N THR A 25 -10.54 19.01 -14.25
CA THR A 25 -10.76 20.44 -14.45
C THR A 25 -9.71 21.26 -13.71
N ARG A 26 -9.51 22.50 -14.15
CA ARG A 26 -8.69 23.49 -13.47
C ARG A 26 -9.44 24.83 -13.38
N PRO A 27 -9.06 25.71 -12.45
CA PRO A 27 -9.67 27.06 -12.42
C PRO A 27 -9.41 27.81 -13.71
N ASP A 28 -10.45 28.53 -14.19
CA ASP A 28 -10.28 29.40 -15.35
C ASP A 28 -9.63 30.71 -14.89
N PRO A 29 -8.43 31.06 -15.39
CA PRO A 29 -7.76 32.30 -14.97
C PRO A 29 -8.46 33.55 -15.44
N LYS A 30 -9.32 33.45 -16.46
CA LYS A 30 -10.07 34.58 -17.01
C LYS A 30 -11.43 34.80 -16.35
N ARG A 31 -11.96 33.78 -15.66
CA ARG A 31 -13.30 33.82 -15.07
C ARG A 31 -13.26 33.27 -13.64
N PRO A 32 -13.09 34.11 -12.61
CA PRO A 32 -13.09 33.67 -11.23
C PRO A 32 -14.35 32.87 -10.90
N GLY A 33 -14.17 31.71 -10.22
CA GLY A 33 -15.27 30.83 -9.86
C GLY A 33 -15.70 29.86 -10.94
N HIS A 34 -15.17 29.95 -12.15
CA HIS A 34 -15.42 29.01 -13.24
C HIS A 34 -14.27 28.03 -13.38
N LYS A 35 -14.56 26.85 -13.96
CA LYS A 35 -13.57 25.81 -14.21
C LYS A 35 -13.59 25.46 -15.70
N ILE A 36 -12.42 25.08 -16.21
CA ILE A 36 -12.26 24.58 -17.59
C ILE A 36 -11.77 23.16 -17.54
N GLU A 37 -12.18 22.36 -18.52
CA GLU A 37 -11.73 20.98 -18.64
C GLU A 37 -10.31 20.94 -19.14
N LEU A 38 -9.52 20.03 -18.55
CA LEU A 38 -8.19 19.73 -19.04
C LEU A 38 -8.27 18.88 -20.32
N SER A 39 -7.33 19.10 -21.24
CA SER A 39 -7.16 18.13 -22.31
C SER A 39 -6.73 16.77 -21.75
N VAL A 40 -6.93 15.71 -22.52
CA VAL A 40 -6.52 14.37 -22.09
C VAL A 40 -5.01 14.34 -21.83
N ASP A 41 -4.22 14.96 -22.67
CA ASP A 41 -2.76 15.00 -22.52
C ASP A 41 -2.34 15.74 -21.24
N ASP A 42 -2.96 16.88 -20.95
CA ASP A 42 -2.68 17.63 -19.71
C ASP A 42 -3.08 16.84 -18.47
N TRP A 43 -4.21 16.17 -18.52
CA TRP A 43 -4.67 15.33 -17.42
C TRP A 43 -3.71 14.15 -17.18
N LEU A 44 -3.30 13.47 -18.25
CA LEU A 44 -2.35 12.36 -18.16
C LEU A 44 -0.99 12.82 -17.62
N PHE A 45 -0.54 14.01 -18.00
CA PHE A 45 0.69 14.60 -17.47
C PHE A 45 0.59 14.82 -15.96
N LYS A 46 -0.54 15.36 -15.48
CA LYS A 46 -0.77 15.57 -14.05
C LYS A 46 -0.88 14.26 -13.29
N VAL A 47 -1.51 13.24 -13.87
CA VAL A 47 -1.57 11.90 -13.30
C VAL A 47 -0.16 11.34 -13.13
N ALA A 48 0.67 11.44 -14.16
CA ALA A 48 2.05 10.95 -14.11
C ALA A 48 2.87 11.69 -13.05
N GLN A 49 2.73 13.01 -12.94
CA GLN A 49 3.40 13.80 -11.90
C GLN A 49 2.98 13.35 -10.51
N LYS A 50 1.69 13.14 -10.29
CA LYS A 50 1.15 12.69 -8.99
C LYS A 50 1.70 11.31 -8.64
N ALA A 51 1.73 10.40 -9.61
CA ALA A 51 2.27 9.06 -9.42
C ALA A 51 3.76 9.11 -9.04
N GLU A 52 4.55 9.95 -9.71
CA GLU A 52 5.97 10.12 -9.38
C GLU A 52 6.16 10.69 -7.97
N GLN A 53 5.32 11.62 -7.54
CA GLN A 53 5.35 12.13 -6.18
C GLN A 53 5.07 11.02 -5.18
N THR A 54 4.09 10.15 -5.46
CA THR A 54 3.76 9.00 -4.62
C THR A 54 4.94 8.02 -4.56
N MET A 55 5.59 7.75 -5.69
CA MET A 55 6.76 6.87 -5.73
C MET A 55 7.96 7.46 -4.98
N GLY A 56 8.10 8.78 -4.95
CA GLY A 56 9.15 9.45 -4.20
C GLY A 56 8.88 9.59 -2.71
N GLY A 57 7.66 9.35 -2.26
CA GLY A 57 7.28 9.44 -0.85
C GLY A 57 7.58 8.17 -0.07
N GLY A 58 7.27 8.18 1.22
CA GLY A 58 7.48 7.03 2.10
C GLY A 58 6.24 6.18 2.35
N ARG A 59 5.08 6.60 1.85
CA ARG A 59 3.83 5.90 2.09
C ARG A 59 3.80 4.55 1.37
N ILE A 60 3.35 3.54 2.08
CA ILE A 60 3.12 2.21 1.52
C ILE A 60 1.69 1.76 1.84
N LYS A 61 1.21 0.76 1.11
CA LYS A 61 -0.11 0.20 1.32
C LYS A 61 -0.10 -1.29 1.04
N GLN A 62 -1.16 -1.99 1.45
CA GLN A 62 -1.33 -3.39 1.13
C GLN A 62 -1.58 -3.55 -0.37
N LEU A 63 -0.72 -4.31 -1.04
CA LEU A 63 -0.77 -4.51 -2.49
C LEU A 63 -1.40 -5.84 -2.88
N SER A 64 -1.38 -6.82 -1.99
CA SER A 64 -1.85 -8.17 -2.29
C SER A 64 -3.00 -8.59 -1.38
N PRO A 65 -3.77 -9.62 -1.78
CA PRO A 65 -4.65 -10.30 -0.83
C PRO A 65 -3.82 -11.04 0.22
N LEU A 66 -4.50 -11.64 1.20
CA LEU A 66 -3.85 -12.45 2.21
C LEU A 66 -3.52 -13.83 1.63
N PHE A 67 -2.28 -14.25 1.83
CA PHE A 67 -1.79 -15.57 1.42
C PHE A 67 -1.61 -16.46 2.64
N ASP A 68 -1.77 -17.75 2.45
CA ASP A 68 -1.63 -18.73 3.53
C ASP A 68 -0.18 -19.06 3.86
N ALA A 69 0.76 -18.73 2.97
CA ALA A 69 2.18 -19.00 3.16
C ALA A 69 3.04 -17.85 2.66
N PRO A 70 4.19 -17.59 3.29
CA PRO A 70 5.07 -16.48 2.88
C PRO A 70 5.67 -16.67 1.48
N GLN A 71 5.78 -17.88 0.99
CA GLN A 71 6.28 -18.16 -0.36
C GLN A 71 5.43 -17.51 -1.44
N TYR A 72 4.11 -17.48 -1.25
CA TYR A 72 3.20 -16.83 -2.20
C TYR A 72 3.40 -15.32 -2.20
N ALA A 73 3.65 -14.73 -1.03
CA ALA A 73 3.97 -13.30 -0.94
C ALA A 73 5.29 -12.97 -1.64
N GLU A 74 6.30 -13.81 -1.50
CA GLU A 74 7.59 -13.66 -2.20
C GLU A 74 7.41 -13.72 -3.71
N GLN A 75 6.62 -14.68 -4.20
CA GLN A 75 6.31 -14.81 -5.62
C GLN A 75 5.58 -13.56 -6.14
N PHE A 76 4.66 -13.01 -5.35
CA PHE A 76 3.96 -11.78 -5.70
C PHE A 76 4.94 -10.62 -5.89
N ILE A 77 5.91 -10.46 -4.98
CA ILE A 77 6.92 -9.42 -5.07
C ILE A 77 7.75 -9.57 -6.34
N GLU A 78 8.19 -10.78 -6.66
CA GLU A 78 8.97 -11.03 -7.87
C GLU A 78 8.20 -10.67 -9.14
N LEU A 79 6.93 -11.07 -9.20
CA LEU A 79 6.07 -10.74 -10.35
C LEU A 79 5.83 -9.24 -10.45
N ALA A 80 5.60 -8.57 -9.32
CA ALA A 80 5.39 -7.13 -9.31
C ALA A 80 6.62 -6.37 -9.80
N ARG A 81 7.81 -6.79 -9.38
CA ARG A 81 9.06 -6.18 -9.81
C ARG A 81 9.33 -6.33 -11.31
N LYS A 82 8.88 -7.43 -11.89
CA LYS A 82 9.00 -7.65 -13.33
C LYS A 82 8.05 -6.81 -14.15
N GLY A 83 6.86 -6.53 -13.60
CA GLY A 83 5.80 -5.83 -14.32
C GLY A 83 5.75 -4.33 -14.10
N SER A 84 6.35 -3.82 -13.03
CA SER A 84 6.23 -2.42 -12.65
C SER A 84 7.42 -1.98 -11.80
N ARG A 85 7.62 -0.66 -11.76
CA ARG A 85 8.58 -0.07 -10.82
C ARG A 85 8.01 -0.14 -9.41
N CYS A 86 8.80 -0.64 -8.47
CA CYS A 86 8.38 -0.89 -7.09
C CYS A 86 9.33 -0.25 -6.09
N ARG A 87 8.83 0.08 -4.89
CA ARG A 87 9.66 0.49 -3.76
C ARG A 87 9.10 -0.04 -2.46
N ASP A 88 9.98 -0.21 -1.48
CA ASP A 88 9.63 -0.58 -0.09
C ASP A 88 8.76 -1.83 0.01
N MET A 89 9.02 -2.79 -0.88
CA MET A 89 8.29 -4.05 -0.91
C MET A 89 8.65 -4.88 0.31
N GLN A 90 7.64 -5.23 1.10
CA GLN A 90 7.82 -6.00 2.32
C GLN A 90 6.66 -6.95 2.54
N ILE A 91 6.92 -8.03 3.25
CA ILE A 91 5.91 -9.00 3.65
C ILE A 91 5.54 -8.68 5.09
N ARG A 92 4.25 -8.69 5.39
CA ARG A 92 3.75 -8.59 6.76
C ARG A 92 2.85 -9.77 7.06
N ALA A 93 3.03 -10.33 8.25
CA ALA A 93 2.18 -11.41 8.76
C ALA A 93 1.00 -10.82 9.51
N LYS A 94 -0.19 -11.33 9.25
CA LYS A 94 -1.40 -10.96 9.97
C LYS A 94 -1.73 -12.06 10.95
N ALA A 95 -1.76 -11.72 12.23
CA ALA A 95 -2.03 -12.67 13.30
C ALA A 95 -2.64 -11.96 14.50
N VAL A 96 -3.08 -12.74 15.49
CA VAL A 96 -3.57 -12.17 16.74
C VAL A 96 -2.43 -11.41 17.40
N LEU A 97 -2.69 -10.16 17.79
CA LEU A 97 -1.73 -9.34 18.50
C LEU A 97 -1.64 -9.79 19.96
N VAL A 98 -0.41 -9.83 20.49
CA VAL A 98 -0.16 -10.23 21.86
C VAL A 98 0.53 -9.11 22.65
N ASP A 99 0.30 -9.10 23.96
CA ASP A 99 0.98 -8.16 24.84
C ASP A 99 2.39 -8.64 25.22
N ALA A 100 3.06 -7.92 26.11
CA ALA A 100 4.41 -8.24 26.54
C ALA A 100 4.51 -9.60 27.25
N LYS A 101 3.38 -10.10 27.77
CA LYS A 101 3.30 -11.41 28.45
C LYS A 101 2.96 -12.56 27.49
N GLY A 102 2.72 -12.26 26.21
CA GLY A 102 2.34 -13.25 25.23
C GLY A 102 0.84 -13.56 25.20
N GLU A 103 0.02 -12.81 25.91
CA GLU A 103 -1.42 -13.01 25.93
C GLU A 103 -2.10 -12.19 24.86
N PRO A 104 -3.19 -12.70 24.21
CA PRO A 104 -3.91 -11.96 23.20
C PRO A 104 -4.46 -10.64 23.74
N ILE A 105 -4.29 -9.58 22.95
CA ILE A 105 -4.89 -8.28 23.26
C ILE A 105 -6.36 -8.34 22.82
N ILE A 106 -7.27 -8.04 23.75
CA ILE A 106 -8.70 -8.11 23.50
C ILE A 106 -9.25 -6.73 23.14
N ASN A 107 -10.04 -6.67 22.06
CA ASN A 107 -10.74 -5.44 21.69
C ASN A 107 -11.90 -5.22 22.66
N PRO A 108 -11.93 -4.10 23.41
CA PRO A 108 -12.96 -3.86 24.40
C PRO A 108 -14.36 -3.71 23.81
N LYS A 109 -14.49 -3.33 22.56
CA LYS A 109 -15.80 -3.17 21.91
C LYS A 109 -16.39 -4.48 21.42
N THR A 110 -15.57 -5.35 20.82
CA THR A 110 -16.03 -6.60 20.22
C THR A 110 -15.78 -7.80 21.11
N LYS A 111 -14.95 -7.65 22.16
CA LYS A 111 -14.52 -8.71 23.08
C LYS A 111 -13.80 -9.87 22.37
N ALA A 112 -13.34 -9.63 21.14
CA ALA A 112 -12.59 -10.59 20.37
C ALA A 112 -11.09 -10.21 20.37
N PRO A 113 -10.18 -11.17 20.13
CA PRO A 113 -8.75 -10.86 20.01
C PRO A 113 -8.50 -9.88 18.87
N LYS A 114 -7.62 -8.89 19.11
CA LYS A 114 -7.18 -7.98 18.06
C LYS A 114 -6.29 -8.72 17.09
N VAL A 115 -6.49 -8.46 15.79
CA VAL A 115 -5.67 -8.99 14.71
C VAL A 115 -4.98 -7.84 14.02
N GLY A 116 -3.71 -8.00 13.69
CA GLY A 116 -2.96 -6.95 13.01
C GLY A 116 -1.75 -7.50 12.27
N PHE A 117 -1.07 -6.61 11.56
CA PHE A 117 0.11 -6.96 10.77
C PHE A 117 1.38 -6.66 11.56
N SER A 118 2.38 -7.54 11.36
CA SER A 118 3.75 -7.34 11.87
C SER A 118 4.74 -7.69 10.76
N GLY A 119 5.99 -7.21 10.90
CA GLY A 119 7.02 -7.48 9.90
C GLY A 119 7.31 -8.97 9.74
N TRP A 120 7.70 -9.38 8.55
CA TRP A 120 8.08 -10.75 8.24
C TRP A 120 9.37 -10.76 7.39
N PRO A 121 10.37 -11.60 7.70
CA PRO A 121 10.42 -12.41 8.91
C PRO A 121 10.48 -11.54 10.17
N SER A 122 10.00 -12.07 11.30
CA SER A 122 10.03 -11.32 12.55
C SER A 122 11.46 -11.23 13.07
N LYS A 123 11.77 -10.14 13.79
CA LYS A 123 13.10 -9.97 14.39
C LYS A 123 13.46 -11.09 15.38
N GLN A 124 12.46 -11.68 16.02
CA GLN A 124 12.66 -12.79 16.96
C GLN A 124 13.17 -14.04 16.24
N VAL A 125 12.65 -14.31 15.05
CA VAL A 125 13.11 -15.44 14.22
C VAL A 125 14.57 -15.20 13.79
N ASP A 126 14.91 -14.00 13.38
CA ASP A 126 16.27 -13.65 12.96
C ASP A 126 17.26 -13.80 14.12
N GLN A 127 16.87 -13.44 15.33
CA GLN A 127 17.70 -13.57 16.52
C GLN A 127 17.92 -15.03 16.94
N ALA A 128 16.96 -15.90 16.65
CA ALA A 128 17.04 -17.32 16.98
C ALA A 128 17.94 -18.09 16.01
N ALA A 129 18.21 -17.51 14.87
CA ALA A 129 19.14 -18.10 13.90
C ALA A 129 20.59 -17.72 14.23
#